data_081b5cb43f7b16561d4860a3694dc11e
#
_entry.id   081b5cb43f7b16561d4860a3694dc11e
#
_cell.length_a   1.000
_cell.length_b   1.000
_cell.length_c   1.000
_cell.angle_alpha   90.00
_cell.angle_beta   90.00
_cell.angle_gamma   90.00
#
_symmetry.space_group_name_H-M   'P 1'
#
loop_
_entity.id
_entity.type
_entity.pdbx_description
1 polymer ?
#
loop_
_entity_poly.entity_id
_entity_poly.type
_entity_poly.pdbx_seq_one_letter_code
_entity_poly.pdbx_strand_id
1 'polypeptide(L)'
;MNRDLRVLKPRIDINELRNFFISLQHDHNDMRWVWEGNEEEGVGGHKLKGVTGWALQSNLEDLTKPCPPYNITKEEKQEYKDTKCMFGLAKKLQEKFPFAHQFSVSVHPPGALINFHKDTDNYLKVHIPIVTNKKAYFTFEPNRKYVLPADGRMTLVNTSIPHGTHNEGETDRVHLFFKVPKDKEMELLKYKEETL
;
A
#
# COMPACT_ATOMS: atom_id res chain seq x y z
N MET A 1 2.67 -23.02 -6.50
CA MET A 1 2.60 -21.57 -6.69
C MET A 1 2.37 -20.92 -5.34
N ASN A 2 3.14 -19.92 -4.94
CA ASN A 2 2.96 -19.28 -3.64
C ASN A 2 1.58 -18.61 -3.61
N ARG A 3 0.74 -18.96 -2.63
CA ARG A 3 -0.63 -18.42 -2.49
C ARG A 3 -0.65 -17.07 -1.77
N ASP A 4 0.42 -16.71 -1.09
CA ASP A 4 0.51 -15.50 -0.28
C ASP A 4 0.91 -14.29 -1.13
N LEU A 5 1.94 -14.47 -1.97
CA LEU A 5 2.57 -13.41 -2.75
C LEU A 5 2.84 -13.86 -4.18
N ARG A 6 2.71 -12.92 -5.14
CA ARG A 6 3.13 -13.11 -6.54
C ARG A 6 3.82 -11.87 -7.05
N VAL A 7 5.03 -12.03 -7.56
CA VAL A 7 5.75 -10.94 -8.22
C VAL A 7 5.17 -10.75 -9.61
N LEU A 8 4.81 -9.53 -9.95
CA LEU A 8 4.34 -9.14 -11.28
C LEU A 8 5.52 -8.97 -12.23
N LYS A 9 5.28 -9.14 -13.53
CA LYS A 9 6.32 -8.97 -14.56
C LYS A 9 6.71 -7.51 -14.79
N PRO A 10 5.76 -6.54 -14.86
CA PRO A 10 6.14 -5.14 -14.95
C PRO A 10 6.95 -4.69 -13.73
N ARG A 11 7.86 -3.76 -13.95
CA ARG A 11 8.68 -3.13 -12.89
C ARG A 11 8.55 -1.63 -12.96
N ILE A 12 8.93 -0.97 -11.88
CA ILE A 12 9.02 0.48 -11.81
C ILE A 12 10.49 0.89 -11.82
N ASP A 13 10.82 1.95 -12.54
CA ASP A 13 12.13 2.59 -12.39
C ASP A 13 12.30 3.09 -10.95
N ILE A 14 13.40 2.65 -10.31
CA ILE A 14 13.64 2.94 -8.89
C ILE A 14 13.82 4.45 -8.65
N ASN A 15 14.44 5.15 -9.61
CA ASN A 15 14.68 6.58 -9.45
C ASN A 15 13.36 7.36 -9.62
N GLU A 16 12.50 6.95 -10.55
CA GLU A 16 11.16 7.54 -10.70
C GLU A 16 10.32 7.31 -9.43
N LEU A 17 10.37 6.10 -8.87
CA LEU A 17 9.66 5.76 -7.63
C LEU A 17 10.14 6.60 -6.43
N ARG A 18 11.44 6.80 -6.29
CA ARG A 18 12.04 7.63 -5.24
C ARG A 18 11.71 9.11 -5.44
N ASN A 19 11.83 9.62 -6.66
CA ASN A 19 11.50 11.01 -6.99
C ASN A 19 10.02 11.30 -6.72
N PHE A 20 9.13 10.39 -7.07
CA PHE A 20 7.71 10.50 -6.73
C PHE A 20 7.50 10.63 -5.20
N PHE A 21 8.18 9.81 -4.40
CA PHE A 21 8.06 9.88 -2.94
C PHE A 21 8.65 11.17 -2.36
N ILE A 22 9.78 11.65 -2.89
CA ILE A 22 10.37 12.95 -2.51
C ILE A 22 9.39 14.08 -2.79
N SER A 23 8.75 14.10 -3.96
CA SER A 23 7.74 15.12 -4.30
C SER A 23 6.52 15.05 -3.38
N LEU A 24 6.05 13.86 -2.97
CA LEU A 24 5.00 13.75 -1.96
C LEU A 24 5.39 14.41 -0.63
N GLN A 25 6.62 14.18 -0.18
CA GLN A 25 7.12 14.73 1.07
C GLN A 25 7.32 16.27 1.01
N HIS A 26 7.76 16.80 -0.13
CA HIS A 26 8.08 18.20 -0.29
C HIS A 26 6.86 19.04 -0.70
N ASP A 27 6.13 18.60 -1.73
CA ASP A 27 5.10 19.41 -2.38
C ASP A 27 3.69 19.15 -1.84
N HIS A 28 3.48 18.00 -1.16
CA HIS A 28 2.19 17.53 -0.68
C HIS A 28 2.20 17.12 0.79
N ASN A 29 3.11 17.68 1.60
CA ASN A 29 3.20 17.34 3.02
C ASN A 29 1.92 17.75 3.79
N ASP A 30 1.21 18.75 3.33
CA ASP A 30 -0.10 19.18 3.85
C ASP A 30 -1.21 18.14 3.66
N MET A 31 -1.01 17.15 2.78
CA MET A 31 -1.92 16.00 2.58
C MET A 31 -1.49 14.74 3.34
N ARG A 32 -0.40 14.83 4.10
CA ARG A 32 0.10 13.73 4.89
C ARG A 32 -0.82 13.48 6.09
N TRP A 33 -1.49 12.35 6.11
CA TRP A 33 -2.22 11.91 7.28
C TRP A 33 -1.28 11.26 8.31
N VAL A 34 -1.65 11.34 9.56
CA VAL A 34 -0.95 10.70 10.69
C VAL A 34 -1.95 9.86 11.46
N TRP A 35 -1.56 8.66 11.84
CA TRP A 35 -2.37 7.86 12.74
C TRP A 35 -2.18 8.37 14.18
N GLU A 36 -3.24 8.94 14.74
CA GLU A 36 -3.23 9.53 16.10
C GLU A 36 -3.75 8.56 17.18
N GLY A 37 -4.05 7.31 16.82
CA GLY A 37 -4.58 6.31 17.74
C GLY A 37 -3.62 5.96 18.88
N ASN A 38 -4.16 5.74 20.08
CA ASN A 38 -3.39 5.31 21.24
C ASN A 38 -2.77 3.92 21.04
N GLU A 39 -1.57 3.71 21.57
CA GLU A 39 -0.81 2.46 21.44
C GLU A 39 -1.52 1.23 22.02
N GLU A 40 -2.44 1.43 22.97
CA GLU A 40 -3.06 0.36 23.76
C GLU A 40 -4.44 -0.10 23.23
N GLU A 41 -5.09 0.66 22.35
CA GLU A 41 -6.47 0.42 21.94
C GLU A 41 -6.71 0.43 20.42
N GLY A 42 -5.69 0.18 19.60
CA GLY A 42 -5.87 -0.02 18.17
C GLY A 42 -6.85 -1.16 17.90
N VAL A 43 -7.90 -0.93 17.10
CA VAL A 43 -8.84 -1.98 16.69
C VAL A 43 -8.05 -3.21 16.25
N GLY A 44 -8.23 -4.35 16.89
CA GLY A 44 -7.50 -5.59 16.58
C GLY A 44 -6.06 -5.67 17.09
N GLY A 45 -5.64 -4.82 18.07
CA GLY A 45 -4.30 -4.87 18.67
C GLY A 45 -3.17 -4.38 17.74
N HIS A 46 -3.49 -3.58 16.74
CA HIS A 46 -2.49 -2.94 15.87
C HIS A 46 -1.69 -1.89 16.65
N LYS A 47 -0.37 -1.80 16.38
CA LYS A 47 0.50 -0.73 16.86
C LYS A 47 0.76 0.23 15.70
N LEU A 48 -0.02 1.31 15.62
CA LEU A 48 -0.02 2.23 14.50
C LEU A 48 0.55 3.62 14.84
N LYS A 49 1.07 3.82 16.04
CA LYS A 49 1.68 5.09 16.44
C LYS A 49 2.77 5.51 15.46
N GLY A 50 2.64 6.73 14.94
CA GLY A 50 3.57 7.28 13.96
C GLY A 50 3.44 6.72 12.53
N VAL A 51 2.52 5.78 12.27
CA VAL A 51 2.17 5.40 10.91
C VAL A 51 1.55 6.61 10.22
N THR A 52 2.06 6.91 9.03
CA THR A 52 1.64 8.08 8.24
C THR A 52 1.52 7.71 6.77
N GLY A 53 1.07 8.64 5.94
CA GLY A 53 1.07 8.44 4.50
C GLY A 53 0.25 9.45 3.73
N TRP A 54 -0.01 9.13 2.48
CA TRP A 54 -0.81 9.92 1.55
C TRP A 54 -1.84 9.04 0.87
N ALA A 55 -3.11 9.44 0.90
CA ALA A 55 -4.11 8.88 0.03
C ALA A 55 -3.97 9.55 -1.35
N LEU A 56 -3.65 8.77 -2.37
CA LEU A 56 -3.59 9.25 -3.75
C LEU A 56 -4.99 9.24 -4.36
N GLN A 57 -5.83 8.33 -3.85
CA GLN A 57 -7.27 8.29 -4.12
C GLN A 57 -8.04 8.18 -2.80
N SER A 58 -9.21 8.81 -2.74
CA SER A 58 -10.10 8.76 -1.59
C SER A 58 -11.55 8.68 -2.04
N ASN A 59 -12.39 8.09 -1.21
CA ASN A 59 -13.84 8.07 -1.33
C ASN A 59 -14.53 9.09 -0.41
N LEU A 60 -13.77 9.97 0.25
CA LEU A 60 -14.31 11.06 1.05
C LEU A 60 -14.84 12.19 0.17
N GLU A 61 -15.79 12.96 0.70
CA GLU A 61 -16.31 14.15 0.03
C GLU A 61 -15.26 15.27 -0.09
N ASP A 62 -14.50 15.51 0.98
CA ASP A 62 -13.46 16.54 1.03
C ASP A 62 -12.09 15.96 0.68
N LEU A 63 -11.67 16.11 -0.56
CA LEU A 63 -10.38 15.66 -1.08
C LEU A 63 -9.24 16.65 -0.83
N THR A 64 -9.51 17.79 -0.17
CA THR A 64 -8.51 18.82 0.09
C THR A 64 -7.75 18.62 1.39
N LYS A 65 -8.18 17.66 2.23
CA LYS A 65 -7.61 17.36 3.55
C LYS A 65 -6.90 16.01 3.59
N PRO A 66 -5.96 15.83 4.52
CA PRO A 66 -5.37 14.52 4.81
C PRO A 66 -6.45 13.49 5.09
N CYS A 67 -6.35 12.35 4.43
CA CYS A 67 -7.31 11.25 4.55
C CYS A 67 -6.54 9.95 4.72
N PRO A 68 -6.70 9.23 5.84
CA PRO A 68 -6.12 7.90 5.97
C PRO A 68 -6.83 6.92 5.03
N PRO A 69 -6.10 5.98 4.40
CA PRO A 69 -6.68 5.04 3.45
C PRO A 69 -7.64 4.02 4.11
N TYR A 70 -7.80 4.08 5.42
CA TYR A 70 -8.57 3.12 6.23
C TYR A 70 -9.97 3.61 6.61
N ASN A 71 -10.42 4.77 6.11
CA ASN A 71 -11.83 5.14 6.24
C ASN A 71 -12.68 4.25 5.32
N ILE A 72 -12.68 2.96 5.64
CA ILE A 72 -13.55 1.97 5.04
C ILE A 72 -14.92 2.16 5.69
N THR A 73 -15.74 3.01 5.12
CA THR A 73 -17.17 2.84 5.31
C THR A 73 -17.53 1.47 4.72
N LYS A 74 -18.39 0.71 5.39
CA LYS A 74 -18.76 -0.67 5.06
C LYS A 74 -19.32 -0.87 3.62
N GLU A 75 -19.43 0.18 2.86
CA GLU A 75 -19.95 0.15 1.49
C GLU A 75 -18.81 0.34 0.48
N GLU A 76 -18.22 -0.77 0.08
CA GLU A 76 -17.16 -0.88 -0.96
C GLU A 76 -17.64 -0.43 -2.37
N LYS A 77 -18.79 0.16 -2.49
CA LYS A 77 -19.38 0.68 -3.73
C LYS A 77 -19.08 2.15 -4.00
N GLN A 78 -18.35 2.81 -3.11
CA GLN A 78 -18.04 4.23 -3.31
C GLN A 78 -16.92 4.39 -4.35
N GLU A 79 -17.17 5.25 -5.31
CA GLU A 79 -16.24 5.64 -6.34
C GLU A 79 -15.03 6.37 -5.71
N TYR A 80 -13.83 5.85 -5.93
CA TYR A 80 -12.60 6.52 -5.51
C TYR A 80 -12.26 7.64 -6.48
N LYS A 81 -12.00 8.84 -5.95
CA LYS A 81 -11.60 10.02 -6.69
C LYS A 81 -10.14 10.36 -6.42
N ASP A 82 -9.47 10.89 -7.42
CA ASP A 82 -8.09 11.32 -7.30
C ASP A 82 -7.96 12.52 -6.37
N THR A 83 -7.01 12.47 -5.45
CA THR A 83 -6.57 13.62 -4.67
C THR A 83 -5.48 14.38 -5.44
N LYS A 84 -5.03 15.53 -4.93
CA LYS A 84 -3.89 16.24 -5.52
C LYS A 84 -2.56 15.45 -5.45
N CYS A 85 -2.52 14.37 -4.66
CA CYS A 85 -1.37 13.46 -4.58
C CYS A 85 -1.35 12.41 -5.71
N MET A 86 -2.37 12.36 -6.58
CA MET A 86 -2.42 11.46 -7.73
C MET A 86 -1.75 12.13 -8.95
N PHE A 87 -0.43 12.09 -9.01
CA PHE A 87 0.38 12.68 -10.09
C PHE A 87 1.52 11.76 -10.54
N GLY A 88 2.22 12.12 -11.61
CA GLY A 88 3.44 11.46 -12.07
C GLY A 88 3.31 9.94 -12.17
N LEU A 89 4.18 9.21 -11.47
CA LEU A 89 4.20 7.75 -11.46
C LEU A 89 2.84 7.15 -11.07
N ALA A 90 2.15 7.72 -10.09
CA ALA A 90 0.87 7.18 -9.65
C ALA A 90 -0.19 7.25 -10.75
N LYS A 91 -0.21 8.34 -11.54
CA LYS A 91 -1.07 8.45 -12.72
C LYS A 91 -0.72 7.43 -13.80
N LYS A 92 0.56 7.23 -14.11
CA LYS A 92 1.01 6.19 -15.05
C LYS A 92 0.53 4.80 -14.62
N LEU A 93 0.61 4.49 -13.31
CA LEU A 93 0.13 3.22 -12.77
C LEU A 93 -1.39 3.08 -12.88
N GLN A 94 -2.15 4.14 -12.61
CA GLN A 94 -3.61 4.17 -12.76
C GLN A 94 -4.01 3.93 -14.23
N GLU A 95 -3.34 4.58 -15.17
CA GLU A 95 -3.58 4.41 -16.61
C GLU A 95 -3.21 2.99 -17.07
N LYS A 96 -2.11 2.44 -16.53
CA LYS A 96 -1.66 1.09 -16.83
C LYS A 96 -2.60 0.02 -16.29
N PHE A 97 -3.14 0.22 -15.11
CA PHE A 97 -4.04 -0.71 -14.40
C PHE A 97 -5.41 -0.04 -14.16
N PRO A 98 -6.23 0.18 -15.19
CA PRO A 98 -7.46 0.98 -15.09
C PRO A 98 -8.53 0.37 -14.16
N PHE A 99 -8.40 -0.90 -13.80
CA PHE A 99 -9.24 -1.59 -12.82
C PHE A 99 -8.73 -1.41 -11.38
N ALA A 100 -7.53 -0.87 -11.19
CA ALA A 100 -6.96 -0.63 -9.86
C ALA A 100 -7.55 0.64 -9.23
N HIS A 101 -7.67 0.62 -7.92
CA HIS A 101 -8.21 1.74 -7.15
C HIS A 101 -7.59 1.81 -5.75
N GLN A 102 -7.96 2.86 -4.98
CA GLN A 102 -7.44 3.12 -3.63
C GLN A 102 -5.91 3.16 -3.58
N PHE A 103 -5.32 3.89 -4.53
CA PHE A 103 -3.88 4.15 -4.51
C PHE A 103 -3.48 4.94 -3.27
N SER A 104 -2.42 4.51 -2.60
CA SER A 104 -1.94 5.12 -1.36
C SER A 104 -0.45 4.90 -1.16
N VAL A 105 0.19 5.82 -0.44
CA VAL A 105 1.53 5.61 0.12
C VAL A 105 1.40 5.52 1.62
N SER A 106 2.01 4.52 2.25
CA SER A 106 2.09 4.38 3.70
C SER A 106 3.53 4.31 4.18
N VAL A 107 3.78 4.97 5.31
CA VAL A 107 5.06 5.00 6.01
C VAL A 107 4.85 4.33 7.37
N HIS A 108 5.54 3.22 7.59
CA HIS A 108 5.51 2.47 8.83
C HIS A 108 6.84 2.66 9.55
N PRO A 109 6.90 3.44 10.65
CA PRO A 109 8.12 3.65 11.42
C PRO A 109 8.57 2.37 12.13
N PRO A 110 9.78 2.35 12.71
CA PRO A 110 10.22 1.29 13.61
C PRO A 110 9.17 0.97 14.70
N GLY A 111 8.88 -0.31 14.91
CA GLY A 111 7.89 -0.80 15.88
C GLY A 111 6.44 -0.83 15.37
N ALA A 112 6.14 -0.28 14.20
CA ALA A 112 4.79 -0.35 13.63
C ALA A 112 4.39 -1.81 13.38
N LEU A 113 3.20 -2.17 13.87
CA LEU A 113 2.64 -3.52 13.77
C LEU A 113 1.19 -3.44 13.32
N ILE A 114 0.89 -4.14 12.24
CA ILE A 114 -0.48 -4.49 11.86
C ILE A 114 -0.64 -5.98 12.15
N ASN A 115 -1.43 -6.31 13.17
CA ASN A 115 -1.69 -7.67 13.59
C ASN A 115 -2.42 -8.47 12.51
N PHE A 116 -2.49 -9.79 12.69
CA PHE A 116 -3.22 -10.67 11.80
C PHE A 116 -4.67 -10.23 11.64
N HIS A 117 -5.04 -9.96 10.42
CA HIS A 117 -6.40 -9.61 9.99
C HIS A 117 -6.62 -10.13 8.57
N LYS A 118 -7.85 -10.07 8.13
CA LYS A 118 -8.22 -10.23 6.71
C LYS A 118 -8.74 -8.90 6.21
N ASP A 119 -8.35 -8.54 5.02
CA ASP A 119 -9.10 -7.56 4.24
C ASP A 119 -10.39 -8.22 3.70
N THR A 120 -11.11 -7.51 2.84
CA THR A 120 -12.28 -8.08 2.19
C THR A 120 -11.89 -9.17 1.19
N ASP A 121 -12.78 -10.13 0.97
CA ASP A 121 -12.54 -11.23 0.03
C ASP A 121 -12.55 -10.79 -1.45
N ASN A 122 -12.96 -9.55 -1.72
CA ASN A 122 -13.18 -9.05 -3.08
C ASN A 122 -11.94 -8.42 -3.72
N TYR A 123 -10.92 -8.12 -2.92
CA TYR A 123 -9.74 -7.38 -3.38
C TYR A 123 -8.44 -8.04 -2.95
N LEU A 124 -7.41 -7.83 -3.76
CA LEU A 124 -6.01 -8.09 -3.48
C LEU A 124 -5.26 -6.76 -3.47
N LYS A 125 -4.07 -6.70 -2.88
CA LYS A 125 -3.25 -5.48 -2.88
C LYS A 125 -1.95 -5.71 -3.65
N VAL A 126 -1.63 -4.77 -4.54
CA VAL A 126 -0.28 -4.69 -5.12
C VAL A 126 0.54 -3.75 -4.27
N HIS A 127 1.69 -4.21 -3.80
CA HIS A 127 2.67 -3.42 -3.04
C HIS A 127 3.93 -3.18 -3.86
N ILE A 128 4.42 -1.95 -3.83
CA ILE A 128 5.65 -1.47 -4.47
C ILE A 128 6.48 -0.81 -3.37
N PRO A 129 7.49 -1.52 -2.82
CA PRO A 129 8.34 -0.95 -1.78
C PRO A 129 9.20 0.19 -2.32
N ILE A 130 9.15 1.35 -1.64
CA ILE A 130 10.00 2.53 -1.91
C ILE A 130 11.22 2.50 -1.00
N VAL A 131 10.96 2.25 0.30
CA VAL A 131 11.98 2.04 1.34
C VAL A 131 11.62 0.78 2.11
N THR A 132 12.62 -0.05 2.40
CA THR A 132 12.45 -1.24 3.22
C THR A 132 13.72 -1.57 3.98
N ASN A 133 13.64 -2.47 4.94
CA ASN A 133 14.77 -3.04 5.65
C ASN A 133 14.53 -4.55 5.87
N LYS A 134 15.58 -5.27 6.26
CA LYS A 134 15.54 -6.74 6.40
C LYS A 134 14.60 -7.24 7.51
N LYS A 135 14.16 -6.36 8.41
CA LYS A 135 13.26 -6.67 9.53
C LYS A 135 11.86 -6.09 9.33
N ALA A 136 11.55 -5.53 8.15
CA ALA A 136 10.23 -5.06 7.79
C ALA A 136 9.55 -6.08 6.85
N TYR A 137 8.54 -6.79 7.33
CA TYR A 137 8.00 -7.95 6.63
C TYR A 137 6.48 -8.04 6.70
N PHE A 138 5.91 -8.76 5.75
CA PHE A 138 4.58 -9.34 5.83
C PHE A 138 4.62 -10.67 6.56
N THR A 139 3.58 -10.95 7.34
CA THR A 139 3.39 -12.24 8.00
C THR A 139 2.13 -12.92 7.49
N PHE A 140 2.19 -14.24 7.34
CA PHE A 140 1.06 -15.11 7.00
C PHE A 140 1.09 -16.35 7.89
N GLU A 141 -0.08 -16.93 8.18
CA GLU A 141 -0.16 -18.19 8.89
C GLU A 141 0.36 -19.38 8.04
N PRO A 142 0.97 -20.40 8.66
CA PRO A 142 1.57 -20.45 10.00
C PRO A 142 3.03 -19.94 9.98
N ASN A 143 3.32 -18.76 10.49
CA ASN A 143 4.66 -18.22 10.71
C ASN A 143 5.51 -17.93 9.45
N ARG A 144 4.88 -17.69 8.29
CA ARG A 144 5.61 -17.30 7.08
C ARG A 144 5.86 -15.80 7.08
N LYS A 145 7.11 -15.39 6.87
CA LYS A 145 7.54 -13.99 6.81
C LYS A 145 8.15 -13.67 5.44
N TYR A 146 7.78 -12.53 4.88
CA TYR A 146 8.26 -12.08 3.58
C TYR A 146 8.70 -10.62 3.64
N VAL A 147 9.96 -10.37 3.35
CA VAL A 147 10.47 -9.02 3.09
C VAL A 147 10.29 -8.73 1.60
N LEU A 148 9.60 -7.66 1.26
CA LEU A 148 9.48 -7.20 -0.12
C LEU A 148 10.64 -6.24 -0.41
N PRO A 149 11.48 -6.50 -1.42
CA PRO A 149 12.64 -5.67 -1.70
C PRO A 149 12.24 -4.36 -2.39
N ALA A 150 12.92 -3.26 -2.06
CA ALA A 150 12.76 -1.94 -2.70
C ALA A 150 13.63 -1.85 -3.97
N ASP A 151 13.29 -2.64 -4.98
CA ASP A 151 14.02 -2.80 -6.23
C ASP A 151 13.14 -2.62 -7.49
N GLY A 152 12.02 -1.89 -7.33
CA GLY A 152 11.07 -1.63 -8.40
C GLY A 152 10.07 -2.76 -8.68
N ARG A 153 10.17 -3.89 -7.97
CA ARG A 153 9.18 -4.97 -8.13
C ARG A 153 7.82 -4.58 -7.61
N MET A 154 6.80 -4.96 -8.34
CA MET A 154 5.42 -4.95 -7.91
C MET A 154 5.05 -6.34 -7.41
N THR A 155 4.53 -6.43 -6.18
CA THR A 155 4.15 -7.69 -5.57
C THR A 155 2.66 -7.70 -5.25
N LEU A 156 1.93 -8.61 -5.87
CA LEU A 156 0.55 -8.90 -5.52
C LEU A 156 0.52 -9.69 -4.22
N VAL A 157 -0.09 -9.11 -3.19
CA VAL A 157 -0.24 -9.68 -1.86
C VAL A 157 -1.68 -10.16 -1.70
N ASN A 158 -1.84 -11.41 -1.31
CA ASN A 158 -3.16 -11.98 -1.05
C ASN A 158 -3.66 -11.55 0.33
N THR A 159 -4.33 -10.41 0.38
CA THR A 159 -4.88 -9.84 1.61
C THR A 159 -6.24 -10.44 2.01
N SER A 160 -6.80 -11.35 1.20
CA SER A 160 -8.03 -12.09 1.51
C SER A 160 -7.81 -13.27 2.48
N ILE A 161 -6.58 -13.57 2.84
CA ILE A 161 -6.21 -14.56 3.86
C ILE A 161 -5.59 -13.86 5.08
N PRO A 162 -5.54 -14.51 6.27
CA PRO A 162 -4.94 -13.91 7.45
C PRO A 162 -3.51 -13.48 7.20
N HIS A 163 -3.26 -12.19 7.37
CA HIS A 163 -1.96 -11.57 7.16
C HIS A 163 -1.74 -10.43 8.13
N GLY A 164 -0.49 -10.03 8.29
CA GLY A 164 -0.08 -8.87 9.08
C GLY A 164 1.19 -8.25 8.52
N THR A 165 1.61 -7.14 9.10
CA THR A 165 2.90 -6.51 8.78
C THR A 165 3.58 -6.04 10.04
N HIS A 166 4.90 -6.15 10.09
CA HIS A 166 5.69 -5.64 11.20
C HIS A 166 6.97 -4.98 10.68
N ASN A 167 7.32 -3.85 11.26
CA ASN A 167 8.61 -3.21 11.07
C ASN A 167 9.43 -3.30 12.36
N GLU A 168 10.19 -4.38 12.51
CA GLU A 168 11.13 -4.60 13.62
C GLU A 168 12.52 -3.95 13.37
N GLY A 169 12.66 -3.23 12.27
CA GLY A 169 13.90 -2.55 11.88
C GLY A 169 14.07 -1.20 12.53
N GLU A 170 15.14 -0.52 12.16
CA GLU A 170 15.53 0.80 12.68
C GLU A 170 15.19 1.94 11.73
N THR A 171 14.71 1.62 10.53
CA THR A 171 14.34 2.59 9.48
C THR A 171 12.90 2.40 9.07
N ASP A 172 12.31 3.43 8.49
CA ASP A 172 10.95 3.38 7.97
C ASP A 172 10.80 2.29 6.90
N ARG A 173 9.61 1.72 6.85
CA ARG A 173 9.10 0.92 5.72
C ARG A 173 8.09 1.78 4.95
N VAL A 174 8.38 2.07 3.69
CA VAL A 174 7.53 2.90 2.82
C VAL A 174 7.08 2.11 1.61
N HIS A 175 5.78 1.98 1.43
CA HIS A 175 5.19 1.31 0.27
C HIS A 175 4.16 2.19 -0.43
N LEU A 176 4.27 2.29 -1.74
CA LEU A 176 3.15 2.61 -2.62
C LEU A 176 2.32 1.33 -2.76
N PHE A 177 1.02 1.41 -2.66
CA PHE A 177 0.13 0.27 -2.87
C PHE A 177 -1.20 0.69 -3.48
N PHE A 178 -1.89 -0.26 -4.09
CA PHE A 178 -3.23 -0.10 -4.62
C PHE A 178 -4.01 -1.41 -4.54
N LYS A 179 -5.34 -1.32 -4.55
CA LYS A 179 -6.22 -2.48 -4.59
C LYS A 179 -6.53 -2.91 -6.02
N VAL A 180 -6.68 -4.22 -6.20
CA VAL A 180 -7.09 -4.85 -7.45
C VAL A 180 -8.28 -5.76 -7.18
N PRO A 181 -9.37 -5.66 -7.94
CA PRO A 181 -10.48 -6.61 -7.83
C PRO A 181 -9.97 -8.04 -8.06
N LYS A 182 -10.45 -8.98 -7.26
CA LYS A 182 -9.95 -10.36 -7.27
C LYS A 182 -10.23 -11.08 -8.60
N ASP A 183 -11.32 -10.73 -9.28
CA ASP A 183 -11.65 -11.23 -10.61
C ASP A 183 -10.69 -10.72 -11.71
N LYS A 184 -9.94 -9.63 -11.43
CA LYS A 184 -8.90 -9.07 -12.30
C LYS A 184 -7.49 -9.66 -12.07
N GLU A 185 -7.34 -10.57 -11.11
CA GLU A 185 -6.04 -11.18 -10.79
C GLU A 185 -5.38 -11.82 -12.02
N MET A 186 -6.13 -12.63 -12.76
CA MET A 186 -5.60 -13.31 -13.93
C MET A 186 -5.25 -12.37 -15.08
N GLU A 187 -5.95 -11.25 -15.20
CA GLU A 187 -5.61 -10.18 -16.15
C GLU A 187 -4.30 -9.51 -15.76
N LEU A 188 -4.17 -9.14 -14.47
CA LEU A 188 -2.96 -8.53 -13.91
C LEU A 188 -1.71 -9.42 -14.14
N LEU A 189 -1.83 -10.73 -13.94
CA LEU A 189 -0.72 -11.68 -14.10
C LEU A 189 -0.29 -11.90 -15.57
N LYS A 190 -1.08 -11.49 -16.54
CA LYS A 190 -0.76 -11.59 -17.98
C LYS A 190 0.05 -10.41 -18.51
N TYR A 191 0.19 -9.31 -17.74
CA TYR A 191 1.02 -8.19 -18.18
C TYR A 191 2.45 -8.65 -18.51
N LYS A 192 3.00 -8.10 -19.59
CA LYS A 192 4.36 -8.44 -20.04
C LYS A 192 5.41 -7.76 -19.15
N GLU A 193 6.64 -8.24 -19.27
CA GLU A 193 7.79 -7.59 -18.64
C GLU A 193 8.06 -6.26 -19.33
N GLU A 194 8.10 -5.20 -18.53
CA GLU A 194 8.41 -3.83 -18.95
C GLU A 194 8.81 -3.01 -17.72
N THR A 195 9.50 -1.89 -17.93
CA THR A 195 9.80 -0.89 -16.90
C THR A 195 8.91 0.33 -17.13
N LEU A 196 8.18 0.73 -16.08
CA LEU A 196 7.29 1.89 -16.05
C LEU A 196 8.00 3.06 -15.38
#